data_71830b36b09306e2aafb892861d114b4
#
_entry.id   71830b36b09306e2aafb892861d114b4
#
_cell.length_a   1.000
_cell.length_b   1.000
_cell.length_c   1.000
_cell.angle_alpha   90.00
_cell.angle_beta   90.00
_cell.angle_gamma   90.00
#
_symmetry.space_group_name_H-M   'P 1'
#
loop_
_entity.id
_entity.type
_entity.pdbx_description
1 polymer ?
#
loop_
_entity_poly.entity_id
_entity_poly.type
_entity_poly.pdbx_seq_one_letter_code
_entity_poly.pdbx_strand_id
1 'polypeptide(L)'
;RRLAPSLVNVLDSKVFETTHATSLADGLNFQPGVRVENNCQNCGFQQVRINGLEGPYTQILVDSRPIFSALTGVYGLEQIPANMIERVEVMRGGGSALFGSSAIAGTINIITKEPMRNSAQIAHSLTMIGGSRPDNNTTVNASLVTDDHKAGIYLFGQGRHRASYDHDGDGYSE
;
A
#
# COMPACT_ATOMS: atom_id res chain seq x y z
N ARG A 1 -11.37 22.30 -3.92
CA ARG A 1 -10.49 21.64 -4.95
C ARG A 1 -9.91 22.61 -5.98
N ARG A 2 -10.54 23.74 -6.29
CA ARG A 2 -10.06 24.70 -7.33
C ARG A 2 -8.85 25.55 -6.90
N LEU A 3 -8.45 25.50 -5.64
CA LEU A 3 -7.32 26.28 -5.10
C LEU A 3 -6.12 25.42 -4.68
N ALA A 4 -6.17 24.11 -4.91
CA ALA A 4 -5.02 23.26 -4.61
C ALA A 4 -3.93 23.46 -5.67
N PRO A 5 -2.68 23.77 -5.30
CA PRO A 5 -1.59 24.01 -6.23
C PRO A 5 -1.16 22.75 -7.02
N SER A 6 -1.67 21.58 -6.65
CA SER A 6 -1.38 20.29 -7.28
C SER A 6 -2.63 19.42 -7.35
N LEU A 7 -2.68 18.55 -8.37
CA LEU A 7 -3.75 17.59 -8.52
C LEU A 7 -3.56 16.45 -7.51
N VAL A 8 -4.50 16.33 -6.58
CA VAL A 8 -4.55 15.23 -5.60
C VAL A 8 -5.67 14.27 -5.98
N ASN A 9 -5.33 13.01 -6.21
CA ASN A 9 -6.28 11.93 -6.38
C ASN A 9 -6.37 11.13 -5.07
N VAL A 10 -7.56 10.69 -4.73
CA VAL A 10 -7.83 9.94 -3.51
C VAL A 10 -8.37 8.56 -3.88
N LEU A 11 -7.71 7.51 -3.36
CA LEU A 11 -8.24 6.15 -3.31
C LEU A 11 -8.78 5.94 -1.89
N ASP A 12 -10.06 5.72 -1.77
CA ASP A 12 -10.69 5.39 -0.48
C ASP A 12 -10.60 3.88 -0.18
N SER A 13 -10.91 3.48 1.05
CA SER A 13 -10.91 2.08 1.48
C SER A 13 -11.83 1.20 0.63
N LYS A 14 -12.87 1.78 0.04
CA LYS A 14 -13.82 1.09 -0.80
C LYS A 14 -13.22 0.54 -2.09
N VAL A 15 -12.20 1.22 -2.65
CA VAL A 15 -11.46 0.72 -3.81
C VAL A 15 -10.74 -0.58 -3.43
N PHE A 16 -10.05 -0.60 -2.28
CA PHE A 16 -9.34 -1.79 -1.79
C PHE A 16 -10.30 -2.96 -1.53
N GLU A 17 -11.47 -2.68 -0.95
CA GLU A 17 -12.50 -3.69 -0.69
C GLU A 17 -13.08 -4.26 -1.99
N THR A 18 -13.44 -3.39 -2.94
CA THR A 18 -14.10 -3.79 -4.20
C THR A 18 -13.15 -4.55 -5.13
N THR A 19 -11.87 -4.20 -5.10
CA THR A 19 -10.84 -4.86 -5.93
C THR A 19 -10.19 -6.05 -5.24
N HIS A 20 -10.59 -6.35 -4.00
CA HIS A 20 -9.95 -7.38 -3.16
C HIS A 20 -8.44 -7.17 -3.01
N ALA A 21 -7.98 -5.92 -3.06
CA ALA A 21 -6.59 -5.57 -2.87
C ALA A 21 -6.16 -5.93 -1.43
N THR A 22 -5.06 -6.66 -1.30
CA THR A 22 -4.55 -7.13 -0.01
C THR A 22 -3.44 -6.23 0.54
N SER A 23 -2.84 -5.44 -0.33
CA SER A 23 -1.73 -4.53 -0.02
C SER A 23 -1.91 -3.17 -0.66
N LEU A 24 -1.08 -2.20 -0.22
CA LEU A 24 -0.99 -0.89 -0.87
C LEU A 24 -0.65 -1.03 -2.36
N ALA A 25 0.30 -1.90 -2.68
CA ALA A 25 0.75 -2.13 -4.06
C ALA A 25 -0.41 -2.53 -4.98
N ASP A 26 -1.27 -3.46 -4.50
CA ASP A 26 -2.42 -3.92 -5.27
C ASP A 26 -3.39 -2.76 -5.55
N GLY A 27 -3.69 -1.95 -4.52
CA GLY A 27 -4.62 -0.82 -4.65
C GLY A 27 -4.11 0.28 -5.58
N LEU A 28 -2.81 0.56 -5.55
CA LEU A 28 -2.19 1.60 -6.38
C LEU A 28 -2.30 1.32 -7.89
N ASN A 29 -2.40 0.05 -8.30
CA ASN A 29 -2.58 -0.31 -9.72
C ASN A 29 -3.91 0.20 -10.30
N PHE A 30 -4.90 0.52 -9.44
CA PHE A 30 -6.17 1.12 -9.87
C PHE A 30 -6.13 2.65 -9.94
N GLN A 31 -4.97 3.26 -9.66
CA GLN A 31 -4.82 4.71 -9.69
C GLN A 31 -4.27 5.15 -11.06
N PRO A 32 -5.04 5.91 -11.86
CA PRO A 32 -4.55 6.42 -13.15
C PRO A 32 -3.24 7.21 -13.01
N GLY A 33 -2.26 6.91 -13.89
CA GLY A 33 -0.95 7.57 -13.89
C GLY A 33 0.01 7.09 -12.81
N VAL A 34 -0.37 6.06 -12.05
CA VAL A 34 0.49 5.33 -11.12
C VAL A 34 0.67 3.91 -11.65
N ARG A 35 1.87 3.38 -11.57
CA ARG A 35 2.19 2.01 -11.93
C ARG A 35 3.10 1.41 -10.87
N VAL A 36 2.72 0.25 -10.37
CA VAL A 36 3.59 -0.57 -9.52
C VAL A 36 4.29 -1.59 -10.41
N GLU A 37 5.61 -1.55 -10.44
CA GLU A 37 6.45 -2.49 -11.18
C GLU A 37 7.17 -3.42 -10.22
N ASN A 38 7.13 -4.71 -10.53
CA ASN A 38 7.94 -5.74 -9.86
C ASN A 38 9.21 -5.95 -10.69
N ASN A 39 10.33 -5.42 -10.24
CA ASN A 39 11.61 -5.53 -10.96
C ASN A 39 12.39 -6.80 -10.59
N CYS A 40 12.02 -7.42 -9.48
CA CYS A 40 12.58 -8.70 -9.07
C CYS A 40 11.49 -9.46 -8.30
N GLN A 41 10.92 -10.48 -8.91
CA GLN A 41 9.81 -11.23 -8.32
C GLN A 41 10.27 -12.03 -7.09
N ASN A 42 11.47 -12.57 -7.12
CA ASN A 42 12.04 -13.35 -6.01
C ASN A 42 12.43 -12.50 -4.80
N CYS A 43 12.76 -11.22 -4.99
CA CYS A 43 13.21 -10.34 -3.92
C CYS A 43 12.13 -9.35 -3.46
N GLY A 44 10.92 -9.38 -4.04
CA GLY A 44 9.84 -8.46 -3.68
C GLY A 44 10.17 -6.99 -3.96
N PHE A 45 11.03 -6.75 -4.95
CA PHE A 45 11.43 -5.40 -5.32
C PHE A 45 10.34 -4.73 -6.13
N GLN A 46 9.59 -3.87 -5.47
CA GLN A 46 8.51 -3.10 -6.10
C GLN A 46 8.88 -1.63 -6.19
N GLN A 47 8.62 -1.03 -7.33
CA GLN A 47 8.75 0.40 -7.55
C GLN A 47 7.40 1.01 -7.94
N VAL A 48 7.09 2.16 -7.34
CA VAL A 48 5.96 2.97 -7.78
C VAL A 48 6.44 4.04 -8.73
N ARG A 49 5.93 4.03 -9.96
CA ARG A 49 6.15 5.08 -10.95
C ARG A 49 4.94 6.00 -11.00
N ILE A 50 5.18 7.30 -10.93
CA ILE A 50 4.17 8.33 -11.16
C ILE A 50 4.49 9.04 -12.48
N ASN A 51 3.56 9.01 -13.42
CA ASN A 51 3.71 9.60 -14.74
C ASN A 51 4.98 9.14 -15.50
N GLY A 52 5.40 7.89 -15.26
CA GLY A 52 6.59 7.30 -15.88
C GLY A 52 7.93 7.61 -15.19
N LEU A 53 7.95 8.48 -14.18
CA LEU A 53 9.16 8.73 -13.39
C LEU A 53 9.42 7.59 -12.40
N GLU A 54 10.70 7.26 -12.20
CA GLU A 54 11.13 6.12 -11.40
C GLU A 54 10.84 6.27 -9.90
N GLY A 55 10.79 5.13 -9.21
CA GLY A 55 10.48 5.03 -7.79
C GLY A 55 11.25 5.96 -6.84
N PRO A 56 12.57 6.17 -7.01
CA PRO A 56 13.35 7.09 -6.19
C PRO A 56 12.85 8.54 -6.19
N TYR A 57 12.06 8.93 -7.19
CA TYR A 57 11.46 10.26 -7.30
C TYR A 57 10.04 10.34 -6.73
N THR A 58 9.54 9.26 -6.16
CA THR A 58 8.21 9.18 -5.52
C THR A 58 8.38 9.08 -4.01
N GLN A 59 7.91 10.09 -3.28
CA GLN A 59 7.95 10.09 -1.82
C GLN A 59 6.71 9.37 -1.26
N ILE A 60 6.95 8.41 -0.38
CA ILE A 60 5.88 7.72 0.36
C ILE A 60 5.79 8.28 1.77
N LEU A 61 4.58 8.59 2.20
CA LEU A 61 4.25 9.13 3.51
C LEU A 61 3.24 8.22 4.21
N VAL A 62 3.33 8.12 5.52
CA VAL A 62 2.27 7.56 6.38
C VAL A 62 1.85 8.66 7.34
N ASP A 63 0.56 8.99 7.33
CA ASP A 63 -0.02 10.08 8.10
C ASP A 63 0.79 11.38 7.97
N SER A 64 1.14 11.72 6.72
CA SER A 64 1.93 12.90 6.35
C SER A 64 3.39 12.91 6.83
N ARG A 65 3.89 11.77 7.34
CA ARG A 65 5.28 11.61 7.77
C ARG A 65 6.05 10.77 6.76
N PRO A 66 7.21 11.22 6.27
CA PRO A 66 8.03 10.44 5.34
C PRO A 66 8.44 9.10 5.95
N ILE A 67 8.29 8.03 5.19
CA ILE A 67 8.90 6.76 5.56
C ILE A 67 10.39 6.85 5.20
N PHE A 68 11.22 6.96 6.22
CA PHE A 68 12.67 7.05 6.05
C PHE A 68 13.27 5.67 5.83
N SER A 69 13.35 5.21 4.61
CA SER A 69 14.46 4.41 4.11
C SER A 69 14.30 4.17 2.61
N ALA A 70 15.39 4.24 1.88
CA ALA A 70 15.46 3.80 0.49
C ALA A 70 14.97 2.33 0.34
N LEU A 71 15.17 1.50 1.38
CA LEU A 71 14.68 0.13 1.43
C LEU A 71 13.15 0.04 1.58
N THR A 72 12.53 0.83 2.42
CA THR A 72 11.08 0.74 2.67
C THR A 72 10.27 1.20 1.46
N GLY A 73 10.78 2.17 0.70
CA GLY A 73 10.14 2.62 -0.55
C GLY A 73 10.23 1.59 -1.68
N VAL A 74 11.09 0.58 -1.52
CA VAL A 74 11.36 -0.43 -2.53
C VAL A 74 10.83 -1.81 -2.11
N TYR A 75 11.01 -2.20 -0.84
CA TYR A 75 10.65 -3.54 -0.35
C TYR A 75 9.42 -3.56 0.56
N GLY A 76 8.83 -2.43 0.86
CA GLY A 76 7.79 -2.32 1.89
C GLY A 76 6.36 -2.23 1.39
N LEU A 77 6.13 -2.02 0.09
CA LEU A 77 4.79 -1.74 -0.43
C LEU A 77 3.82 -2.92 -0.31
N GLU A 78 4.31 -4.14 -0.47
CA GLU A 78 3.51 -5.34 -0.26
C GLU A 78 3.23 -5.62 1.22
N GLN A 79 4.05 -5.05 2.11
CA GLN A 79 3.92 -5.25 3.56
C GLN A 79 2.96 -4.25 4.20
N ILE A 80 2.53 -3.22 3.47
CA ILE A 80 1.51 -2.29 3.93
C ILE A 80 0.13 -2.90 3.66
N PRO A 81 -0.55 -3.44 4.67
CA PRO A 81 -1.79 -4.17 4.47
C PRO A 81 -2.94 -3.21 4.19
N ALA A 82 -3.78 -3.58 3.23
CA ALA A 82 -4.93 -2.76 2.83
C ALA A 82 -5.90 -2.50 3.99
N ASN A 83 -6.00 -3.41 4.97
CA ASN A 83 -6.91 -3.28 6.11
C ASN A 83 -6.56 -2.14 7.07
N MET A 84 -5.31 -1.66 7.09
CA MET A 84 -4.91 -0.49 7.88
C MET A 84 -5.20 0.84 7.18
N ILE A 85 -5.48 0.82 5.87
CA ILE A 85 -5.60 2.02 5.04
C ILE A 85 -7.02 2.56 5.12
N GLU A 86 -7.18 3.82 5.52
CA GLU A 86 -8.42 4.58 5.40
C GLU A 86 -8.57 5.12 3.98
N ARG A 87 -7.51 5.77 3.47
CA ARG A 87 -7.41 6.27 2.11
C ARG A 87 -5.97 6.49 1.72
N VAL A 88 -5.72 6.56 0.43
CA VAL A 88 -4.42 6.94 -0.13
C VAL A 88 -4.59 8.21 -0.96
N GLU A 89 -3.78 9.21 -0.67
CA GLU A 89 -3.75 10.49 -1.36
C GLU A 89 -2.54 10.53 -2.28
N VAL A 90 -2.77 10.57 -3.58
CA VAL A 90 -1.70 10.64 -4.59
C VAL A 90 -1.63 12.05 -5.15
N MET A 91 -0.57 12.77 -4.82
CA MET A 91 -0.26 14.09 -5.35
C MET A 91 0.80 13.95 -6.45
N ARG A 92 0.49 14.43 -7.63
CA ARG A 92 1.39 14.35 -8.79
C ARG A 92 2.13 15.68 -8.99
N GLY A 93 3.44 15.59 -9.16
CA GLY A 93 4.29 16.77 -9.33
C GLY A 93 4.26 17.70 -8.12
N GLY A 94 5.11 18.69 -8.08
CA GLY A 94 5.07 19.78 -7.09
C GLY A 94 5.34 19.41 -5.64
N GLY A 95 5.46 18.13 -5.29
CA GLY A 95 5.69 17.66 -3.93
C GLY A 95 7.06 18.01 -3.36
N SER A 96 8.02 18.25 -4.23
CA SER A 96 9.41 18.55 -3.84
C SER A 96 9.55 19.82 -2.97
N ALA A 97 8.66 20.79 -3.14
CA ALA A 97 8.65 22.01 -2.31
C ALA A 97 8.28 21.73 -0.84
N LEU A 98 7.49 20.68 -0.59
CA LEU A 98 7.02 20.30 0.75
C LEU A 98 7.80 19.13 1.34
N PHE A 99 8.21 18.17 0.50
CA PHE A 99 8.74 16.88 0.94
C PHE A 99 10.15 16.57 0.43
N GLY A 100 10.81 17.56 -0.21
CA GLY A 100 12.19 17.44 -0.67
C GLY A 100 12.38 16.79 -2.04
N SER A 101 13.64 16.53 -2.40
CA SER A 101 14.04 16.06 -3.74
C SER A 101 13.48 14.68 -4.11
N SER A 102 13.13 13.85 -3.14
CA SER A 102 12.52 12.54 -3.38
C SER A 102 11.06 12.63 -3.86
N ALA A 103 10.44 13.80 -3.87
CA ALA A 103 9.06 14.01 -4.28
C ALA A 103 8.92 14.73 -5.63
N ILE A 104 9.88 14.56 -6.53
CA ILE A 104 9.88 15.21 -7.87
C ILE A 104 8.73 14.66 -8.73
N ALA A 105 8.52 13.36 -8.73
CA ALA A 105 7.41 12.71 -9.44
C ALA A 105 6.07 12.96 -8.75
N GLY A 106 6.09 12.98 -7.43
CA GLY A 106 4.93 13.20 -6.59
C GLY A 106 5.06 12.54 -5.22
N THR A 107 3.95 12.56 -4.49
CA THR A 107 3.85 11.94 -3.16
C THR A 107 2.68 10.97 -3.11
N ILE A 108 2.85 9.89 -2.35
CA ILE A 108 1.81 8.96 -1.98
C ILE A 108 1.67 9.01 -0.47
N ASN A 109 0.59 9.61 0.01
CA ASN A 109 0.32 9.74 1.44
C ASN A 109 -0.74 8.71 1.85
N ILE A 110 -0.35 7.78 2.71
CA ILE A 110 -1.21 6.74 3.26
C ILE A 110 -1.79 7.29 4.55
N ILE A 111 -3.11 7.43 4.60
CA ILE A 111 -3.83 7.80 5.80
C ILE A 111 -4.33 6.51 6.45
N THR A 112 -3.90 6.29 7.68
CA THR A 112 -4.27 5.10 8.44
C THR A 112 -5.65 5.23 9.07
N LYS A 113 -6.34 4.09 9.29
CA LYS A 113 -7.63 4.07 9.97
C LYS A 113 -7.49 4.50 11.41
N GLU A 114 -8.38 5.39 11.83
CA GLU A 114 -8.51 5.80 13.22
C GLU A 114 -9.53 4.95 13.98
N PRO A 115 -9.32 4.69 15.27
CA PRO A 115 -10.28 3.98 16.10
C PRO A 115 -11.51 4.86 16.38
N MET A 116 -12.61 4.62 15.67
CA MET A 116 -13.86 5.38 15.83
C MET A 116 -14.92 4.62 16.66
N ARG A 117 -14.81 3.30 16.72
CA ARG A 117 -15.75 2.40 17.41
C ARG A 117 -15.07 1.09 17.75
N ASN A 118 -15.61 0.40 18.75
CA ASN A 118 -15.18 -0.96 19.06
C ASN A 118 -15.54 -1.90 17.93
N SER A 119 -14.55 -2.56 17.33
CA SER A 119 -14.73 -3.48 16.22
C SER A 119 -13.59 -4.49 16.15
N ALA A 120 -13.85 -5.65 15.61
CA ALA A 120 -12.85 -6.63 15.25
C ALA A 120 -13.19 -7.22 13.89
N GLN A 121 -12.19 -7.45 13.07
CA GLN A 121 -12.34 -8.03 11.74
C GLN A 121 -11.19 -9.01 11.49
N ILE A 122 -11.52 -10.15 10.92
CA ILE A 122 -10.57 -11.08 10.35
C ILE A 122 -10.94 -11.31 8.88
N ALA A 123 -9.96 -11.31 8.01
CA ALA A 123 -10.14 -11.65 6.61
C ALA A 123 -9.05 -12.63 6.16
N HIS A 124 -9.42 -13.55 5.31
CA HIS A 124 -8.51 -14.52 4.72
C HIS A 124 -8.70 -14.52 3.21
N SER A 125 -7.59 -14.48 2.48
CA SER A 125 -7.54 -14.57 1.02
C SER A 125 -6.67 -15.75 0.63
N LEU A 126 -7.19 -16.59 -0.26
CA LEU A 126 -6.48 -17.69 -0.88
C LEU A 126 -6.43 -17.44 -2.38
N THR A 127 -5.24 -17.25 -2.91
CA THR A 127 -5.00 -17.08 -4.34
C THR A 127 -4.19 -18.26 -4.87
N MET A 128 -4.57 -18.81 -6.01
CA MET A 128 -3.84 -19.89 -6.65
C MET A 128 -2.99 -19.36 -7.81
N ILE A 129 -1.68 -19.41 -7.65
CA ILE A 129 -0.71 -18.98 -8.66
C ILE A 129 -0.49 -20.15 -9.63
N GLY A 130 -0.61 -19.89 -10.94
CA GLY A 130 -0.49 -20.93 -11.97
C GLY A 130 -1.47 -22.10 -11.79
N GLY A 131 -2.57 -21.90 -11.05
CA GLY A 131 -3.59 -22.92 -10.79
C GLY A 131 -3.22 -23.99 -9.75
N SER A 132 -1.98 -24.00 -9.22
CA SER A 132 -1.49 -25.07 -8.34
C SER A 132 -0.77 -24.61 -7.07
N ARG A 133 -0.27 -23.40 -7.01
CA ARG A 133 0.52 -22.91 -5.89
C ARG A 133 -0.28 -21.93 -5.04
N PRO A 134 -0.52 -22.21 -3.75
CA PRO A 134 -1.31 -21.34 -2.89
C PRO A 134 -0.51 -20.13 -2.43
N ASP A 135 -1.16 -18.98 -2.46
CA ASP A 135 -0.77 -17.75 -1.76
C ASP A 135 -1.85 -17.45 -0.73
N ASN A 136 -1.53 -17.66 0.54
CA ASN A 136 -2.42 -17.46 1.67
C ASN A 136 -2.10 -16.12 2.33
N ASN A 137 -3.09 -15.30 2.51
CA ASN A 137 -2.97 -14.03 3.22
C ASN A 137 -4.09 -13.90 4.26
N THR A 138 -3.71 -13.78 5.53
CA THR A 138 -4.64 -13.58 6.64
C THR A 138 -4.38 -12.23 7.26
N THR A 139 -5.41 -11.42 7.40
CA THR A 139 -5.35 -10.11 8.05
C THR A 139 -6.30 -10.06 9.23
N VAL A 140 -5.85 -9.41 10.30
CA VAL A 140 -6.65 -9.19 11.51
C VAL A 140 -6.56 -7.71 11.85
N ASN A 141 -7.68 -7.11 12.20
CA ASN A 141 -7.69 -5.79 12.80
C ASN A 141 -8.67 -5.71 13.98
N ALA A 142 -8.35 -4.85 14.93
CA ALA A 142 -9.19 -4.56 16.08
C ALA A 142 -9.10 -3.07 16.41
N SER A 143 -10.22 -2.50 16.75
CA SER A 143 -10.36 -1.12 17.22
C SER A 143 -11.05 -1.12 18.56
N LEU A 144 -10.42 -0.48 19.54
CA LEU A 144 -10.96 -0.27 20.87
C LEU A 144 -11.01 1.21 21.16
N VAL A 145 -12.14 1.70 21.62
CA VAL A 145 -12.38 3.12 21.91
C VAL A 145 -13.01 3.21 23.31
N THR A 146 -12.58 4.18 24.09
CA THR A 146 -13.19 4.46 25.39
C THR A 146 -14.60 5.05 25.21
N ASP A 147 -15.48 4.85 26.22
CA ASP A 147 -16.87 5.30 26.16
C ASP A 147 -17.00 6.83 26.01
N ASP A 148 -16.01 7.59 26.48
CA ASP A 148 -15.94 9.04 26.34
C ASP A 148 -15.29 9.51 25.01
N HIS A 149 -14.91 8.58 24.13
CA HIS A 149 -14.25 8.82 22.84
C HIS A 149 -12.96 9.66 22.91
N LYS A 150 -12.32 9.73 24.11
CA LYS A 150 -11.08 10.51 24.27
C LYS A 150 -9.81 9.69 24.02
N ALA A 151 -9.92 8.39 24.05
CA ALA A 151 -8.81 7.50 23.78
C ALA A 151 -9.27 6.31 22.90
N GLY A 152 -8.39 5.88 22.03
CA GLY A 152 -8.63 4.71 21.21
C GLY A 152 -7.32 4.08 20.79
N ILE A 153 -7.37 2.78 20.51
CA ILE A 153 -6.27 2.02 19.95
C ILE A 153 -6.75 1.24 18.75
N TYR A 154 -5.98 1.27 17.68
CA TYR A 154 -6.19 0.45 16.50
C TYR A 154 -5.02 -0.51 16.35
N LEU A 155 -5.32 -1.80 16.31
CA LEU A 155 -4.36 -2.88 16.13
C LEU A 155 -4.63 -3.56 14.80
N PHE A 156 -3.59 -3.87 14.07
CA PHE A 156 -3.66 -4.64 12.84
C PHE A 156 -2.52 -5.64 12.77
N GLY A 157 -2.75 -6.73 12.07
CA GLY A 157 -1.76 -7.76 11.80
C GLY A 157 -2.02 -8.41 10.45
N GLN A 158 -0.95 -8.87 9.83
CA GLN A 158 -1.00 -9.62 8.58
C GLN A 158 -0.01 -10.77 8.62
N GLY A 159 -0.47 -11.94 8.20
CA GLY A 159 0.38 -13.10 7.93
C GLY A 159 0.17 -13.53 6.49
N ARG A 160 1.24 -13.60 5.70
CA ARG A 160 1.20 -14.08 4.30
C ARG A 160 2.18 -15.22 4.12
N HIS A 161 1.72 -16.26 3.46
CA HIS A 161 2.55 -17.37 3.03
C HIS A 161 2.26 -17.67 1.56
N ARG A 162 3.27 -17.46 0.72
CA ARG A 162 3.23 -17.71 -0.71
C ARG A 162 4.13 -18.91 -1.02
N ALA A 163 3.59 -19.92 -1.67
CA ALA A 163 4.38 -21.02 -2.18
C ALA A 163 5.23 -20.54 -3.37
N SER A 164 6.45 -21.06 -3.46
CA SER A 164 7.33 -20.81 -4.62
C SER A 164 6.65 -21.33 -5.91
N TYR A 165 6.77 -20.56 -6.99
CA TYR A 165 6.26 -20.90 -8.29
C TYR A 165 7.39 -20.88 -9.30
N ASP A 166 7.62 -22.02 -9.92
CA ASP A 166 8.59 -22.23 -10.98
C ASP A 166 7.77 -22.48 -12.26
N HIS A 167 7.81 -21.53 -13.18
CA HIS A 167 6.99 -21.53 -14.39
C HIS A 167 7.61 -22.37 -15.51
N ASP A 168 8.91 -22.33 -15.65
CA ASP A 168 9.63 -22.96 -16.75
C ASP A 168 10.32 -24.29 -16.36
N GLY A 169 10.32 -24.65 -15.07
CA GLY A 169 10.84 -25.91 -14.57
C GLY A 169 12.38 -25.91 -14.40
N ASP A 170 12.99 -24.73 -14.29
CA ASP A 170 14.44 -24.60 -14.14
C ASP A 170 14.93 -24.78 -12.69
N GLY A 171 13.98 -24.94 -11.74
CA GLY A 171 14.25 -25.14 -10.31
C GLY A 171 14.36 -23.82 -9.52
N TYR A 172 14.19 -22.69 -10.15
CA TYR A 172 14.13 -21.37 -9.50
C TYR A 172 12.68 -20.87 -9.48
N SER A 173 12.38 -20.02 -8.51
CA SER A 173 11.04 -19.42 -8.37
C SER A 173 11.04 -18.04 -9.04
N GLU A 174 10.03 -17.78 -9.84
CA GLU A 174 9.78 -16.48 -10.48
C GLU A 174 8.86 -15.57 -9.67
#